data_d761709a42560947a7db30966e8ddb63
#
_entry.id   d761709a42560947a7db30966e8ddb63
#
_cell.length_a   1.000
_cell.length_b   1.000
_cell.length_c   1.000
_cell.angle_alpha   90.00
_cell.angle_beta   90.00
_cell.angle_gamma   90.00
#
_symmetry.space_group_name_H-M   'P 1'
#
loop_
_entity.id
_entity.type
_entity.pdbx_description
1 polymer ?
#
loop_
_entity_poly.entity_id
_entity_poly.type
_entity_poly.pdbx_seq_one_letter_code
_entity_poly.pdbx_strand_id
1 'polypeptide(L)'
;MSVEQLTLQPVNKIDGTVNVPGSKSLSNRALLLAALAKGETRLTNLLDSDDIRHMLDALKLLGVEYSLSDDKTECKVTGLGGAFSVDKPLSLFLGNAGTAMRPLCAALAASNVTVELTGEPRMEERPIGDLVDALLEAGADIEYLKNAGYPPLKITGSQLKGGELSVDGSVSSQFLTALLMAAPLFSEDTTIAIKGELVSKPYIDITLDTMARFGVSVDNQDYQRFVIKAGQ
;
A
#
# COMPACT_ATOMS: atom_id res chain seq x y z
N MET A 1 -28.24 -25.37 -8.58
CA MET A 1 -28.21 -24.33 -7.50
C MET A 1 -29.30 -23.34 -7.86
N SER A 2 -30.34 -23.21 -7.01
CA SER A 2 -31.39 -22.21 -7.20
C SER A 2 -30.80 -20.84 -6.91
N VAL A 3 -30.88 -19.92 -7.85
CA VAL A 3 -30.58 -18.52 -7.61
C VAL A 3 -31.68 -17.98 -6.72
N GLU A 4 -31.35 -17.67 -5.45
CA GLU A 4 -32.28 -16.95 -4.60
C GLU A 4 -32.46 -15.53 -5.16
N GLN A 5 -33.71 -15.21 -5.55
CA GLN A 5 -34.06 -13.88 -6.03
C GLN A 5 -34.70 -13.09 -4.87
N LEU A 6 -34.13 -11.93 -4.58
CA LEU A 6 -34.70 -10.96 -3.66
C LEU A 6 -35.41 -9.85 -4.44
N THR A 7 -36.72 -9.74 -4.26
CA THR A 7 -37.50 -8.65 -4.85
C THR A 7 -37.58 -7.49 -3.85
N LEU A 8 -36.98 -6.35 -4.21
CA LEU A 8 -37.05 -5.13 -3.38
C LEU A 8 -38.27 -4.31 -3.81
N GLN A 9 -39.02 -3.80 -2.81
CA GLN A 9 -40.09 -2.82 -3.05
C GLN A 9 -39.48 -1.42 -3.10
N PRO A 10 -39.97 -0.54 -3.98
CA PRO A 10 -39.50 0.85 -4.00
C PRO A 10 -39.82 1.54 -2.67
N VAL A 11 -38.86 2.29 -2.15
CA VAL A 11 -39.03 3.11 -0.96
C VAL A 11 -39.17 4.58 -1.35
N ASN A 12 -40.15 5.27 -0.75
CA ASN A 12 -40.41 6.69 -1.05
C ASN A 12 -39.56 7.65 -0.21
N LYS A 13 -39.06 7.19 0.93
CA LYS A 13 -38.22 7.98 1.84
C LYS A 13 -37.27 7.07 2.59
N ILE A 14 -36.01 7.52 2.71
CA ILE A 14 -35.02 6.93 3.60
C ILE A 14 -34.61 8.04 4.59
N ASP A 15 -34.68 7.76 5.88
CA ASP A 15 -34.32 8.67 6.95
C ASP A 15 -33.69 7.87 8.10
N GLY A 16 -32.50 8.29 8.52
CA GLY A 16 -31.76 7.62 9.58
C GLY A 16 -30.25 7.82 9.45
N THR A 17 -29.53 7.36 10.47
CA THR A 17 -28.07 7.38 10.53
C THR A 17 -27.55 5.96 10.36
N VAL A 18 -26.60 5.77 9.46
CA VAL A 18 -25.90 4.49 9.26
C VAL A 18 -24.42 4.67 9.63
N ASN A 19 -23.93 3.86 10.56
CA ASN A 19 -22.52 3.75 10.84
C ASN A 19 -21.89 2.76 9.84
N VAL A 20 -20.98 3.25 9.00
CA VAL A 20 -20.26 2.41 8.07
C VAL A 20 -19.02 1.79 8.71
N PRO A 21 -18.66 0.54 8.37
CA PRO A 21 -17.40 -0.06 8.80
C PRO A 21 -16.20 0.69 8.25
N GLY A 22 -15.03 0.45 8.83
CA GLY A 22 -13.77 0.99 8.34
C GLY A 22 -13.50 0.65 6.88
N SER A 23 -12.75 1.52 6.20
CA SER A 23 -12.37 1.31 4.81
C SER A 23 -11.12 0.44 4.71
N LYS A 24 -11.16 -0.66 3.93
CA LYS A 24 -10.01 -1.50 3.63
C LYS A 24 -8.84 -0.69 3.07
N SER A 25 -9.12 0.16 2.10
CA SER A 25 -8.09 0.98 1.43
C SER A 25 -7.43 1.99 2.36
N LEU A 26 -8.20 2.62 3.26
CA LEU A 26 -7.65 3.51 4.29
C LEU A 26 -6.87 2.73 5.34
N SER A 27 -7.42 1.62 5.83
CA SER A 27 -6.77 0.80 6.86
C SER A 27 -5.38 0.31 6.43
N ASN A 28 -5.23 -0.23 5.23
CA ASN A 28 -3.93 -0.70 4.74
C ASN A 28 -2.92 0.45 4.57
N ARG A 29 -3.35 1.62 4.06
CA ARG A 29 -2.49 2.80 3.96
C ARG A 29 -2.01 3.27 5.33
N ALA A 30 -2.96 3.44 6.26
CA ALA A 30 -2.67 3.93 7.60
C ALA A 30 -1.77 2.97 8.38
N LEU A 31 -1.96 1.66 8.26
CA LEU A 31 -1.11 0.64 8.88
C LEU A 31 0.32 0.69 8.35
N LEU A 32 0.51 0.80 7.02
CA LEU A 32 1.86 0.89 6.45
C LEU A 32 2.55 2.19 6.86
N LEU A 33 1.87 3.33 6.76
CA LEU A 33 2.46 4.61 7.16
C LEU A 33 2.75 4.65 8.67
N ALA A 34 1.87 4.09 9.51
CA ALA A 34 2.11 3.98 10.95
C ALA A 34 3.33 3.10 11.26
N ALA A 35 3.55 2.02 10.50
CA ALA A 35 4.70 1.15 10.64
C ALA A 35 6.03 1.85 10.27
N LEU A 36 6.00 2.72 9.25
CA LEU A 36 7.17 3.48 8.79
C LEU A 36 7.41 4.76 9.61
N ALA A 37 6.38 5.32 10.23
CA ALA A 37 6.47 6.55 11.01
C ALA A 37 7.28 6.37 12.31
N LYS A 38 7.67 7.47 12.93
CA LYS A 38 8.34 7.47 14.24
C LYS A 38 7.32 7.57 15.37
N GLY A 39 7.44 6.68 16.36
CA GLY A 39 6.64 6.72 17.58
C GLY A 39 5.34 5.89 17.49
N GLU A 40 4.41 6.13 18.41
CA GLU A 40 3.14 5.41 18.50
C GLU A 40 2.04 6.09 17.69
N THR A 41 1.34 5.33 16.87
CA THR A 41 0.15 5.77 16.14
C THR A 41 -1.07 4.98 16.62
N ARG A 42 -2.17 5.66 16.97
CA ARG A 42 -3.46 5.04 17.25
C ARG A 42 -4.37 5.18 16.02
N LEU A 43 -4.73 4.06 15.45
CA LEU A 43 -5.70 3.96 14.35
C LEU A 43 -7.06 3.56 14.92
N THR A 44 -8.11 4.26 14.52
CA THR A 44 -9.49 3.99 14.93
C THR A 44 -10.35 3.65 13.72
N ASN A 45 -11.46 2.94 13.94
CA ASN A 45 -12.34 2.45 12.87
C ASN A 45 -11.58 1.61 11.82
N LEU A 46 -10.68 0.74 12.30
CA LEU A 46 -9.97 -0.22 11.45
C LEU A 46 -10.97 -1.27 10.93
N LEU A 47 -10.84 -1.67 9.68
CA LEU A 47 -11.69 -2.74 9.14
C LEU A 47 -11.17 -4.11 9.61
N ASP A 48 -12.01 -4.92 10.27
CA ASP A 48 -11.69 -6.34 10.48
C ASP A 48 -12.00 -7.12 9.19
N SER A 49 -10.96 -7.49 8.47
CA SER A 49 -11.04 -8.29 7.24
C SER A 49 -9.76 -9.09 7.04
N ASP A 50 -9.81 -10.12 6.19
CA ASP A 50 -8.63 -10.94 5.87
C ASP A 50 -7.50 -10.09 5.28
N ASP A 51 -7.82 -9.13 4.41
CA ASP A 51 -6.82 -8.20 3.83
C ASP A 51 -6.03 -7.45 4.92
N ILE A 52 -6.71 -7.01 5.99
CA ILE A 52 -6.08 -6.28 7.10
C ILE A 52 -5.28 -7.23 8.00
N ARG A 53 -5.77 -8.45 8.21
CA ARG A 53 -5.02 -9.48 8.97
C ARG A 53 -3.73 -9.84 8.26
N HIS A 54 -3.75 -10.05 6.95
CA HIS A 54 -2.54 -10.30 6.16
C HIS A 54 -1.54 -9.15 6.24
N MET A 55 -2.01 -7.89 6.21
CA MET A 55 -1.15 -6.73 6.40
C MET A 55 -0.50 -6.73 7.78
N LEU A 56 -1.27 -6.93 8.84
CA LEU A 56 -0.79 -6.97 10.22
C LEU A 56 0.22 -8.10 10.45
N ASP A 57 -0.04 -9.29 9.90
CA ASP A 57 0.87 -10.44 9.98
C ASP A 57 2.19 -10.13 9.27
N ALA A 58 2.14 -9.51 8.09
CA ALA A 58 3.33 -9.09 7.36
C ALA A 58 4.13 -8.04 8.14
N LEU A 59 3.47 -7.01 8.69
CA LEU A 59 4.12 -5.99 9.52
C LEU A 59 4.77 -6.58 10.77
N LYS A 60 4.14 -7.56 11.41
CA LYS A 60 4.71 -8.27 12.56
C LYS A 60 5.98 -9.04 12.20
N LEU A 61 6.00 -9.72 11.04
CA LEU A 61 7.20 -10.40 10.54
C LEU A 61 8.32 -9.41 10.21
N LEU A 62 7.97 -8.19 9.80
CA LEU A 62 8.89 -7.09 9.54
C LEU A 62 9.38 -6.37 10.83
N GLY A 63 8.99 -6.86 12.01
CA GLY A 63 9.45 -6.32 13.30
C GLY A 63 8.60 -5.18 13.85
N VAL A 64 7.44 -4.89 13.28
CA VAL A 64 6.53 -3.85 13.77
C VAL A 64 5.72 -4.38 14.96
N GLU A 65 5.76 -3.69 16.08
CA GLU A 65 4.93 -3.98 17.25
C GLU A 65 3.58 -3.29 17.13
N TYR A 66 2.51 -4.03 17.38
CA TYR A 66 1.16 -3.48 17.42
C TYR A 66 0.28 -4.20 18.43
N SER A 67 -0.79 -3.54 18.85
CA SER A 67 -1.87 -4.13 19.66
C SER A 67 -3.23 -3.74 19.09
N LEU A 68 -4.16 -4.71 19.11
CA LEU A 68 -5.55 -4.53 18.69
C LEU A 68 -6.47 -4.46 19.91
N SER A 69 -7.56 -3.70 19.78
CA SER A 69 -8.71 -3.80 20.70
C SER A 69 -9.40 -5.15 20.55
N ASP A 70 -10.24 -5.54 21.55
CA ASP A 70 -10.95 -6.82 21.55
C ASP A 70 -11.89 -6.96 20.33
N ASP A 71 -12.50 -5.86 19.89
CA ASP A 71 -13.36 -5.77 18.71
C ASP A 71 -12.59 -5.54 17.39
N LYS A 72 -11.25 -5.43 17.45
CA LYS A 72 -10.35 -5.20 16.33
C LYS A 72 -10.60 -3.94 15.50
N THR A 73 -11.37 -3.00 16.06
CA THR A 73 -11.63 -1.72 15.39
C THR A 73 -10.59 -0.65 15.68
N GLU A 74 -9.75 -0.86 16.70
CA GLU A 74 -8.63 0.01 17.03
C GLU A 74 -7.31 -0.75 17.00
N CYS A 75 -6.28 -0.08 16.50
CA CYS A 75 -4.92 -0.60 16.47
C CYS A 75 -3.94 0.47 16.94
N LYS A 76 -3.07 0.12 17.89
CA LYS A 76 -1.90 0.92 18.23
C LYS A 76 -0.69 0.30 17.57
N VAL A 77 0.07 1.08 16.83
CA VAL A 77 1.26 0.66 16.10
C VAL A 77 2.45 1.45 16.62
N THR A 78 3.51 0.76 17.01
CA THR A 78 4.82 1.38 17.30
C THR A 78 5.63 1.37 16.02
N GLY A 79 5.78 2.53 15.39
CA GLY A 79 6.46 2.66 14.11
C GLY A 79 7.98 2.61 14.24
N LEU A 80 8.65 2.18 13.19
CA LEU A 80 10.09 1.95 13.14
C LEU A 80 10.90 3.24 12.91
N GLY A 81 10.23 4.32 12.47
CA GLY A 81 10.88 5.61 12.18
C GLY A 81 11.70 5.59 10.90
N GLY A 82 11.31 4.80 9.91
CA GLY A 82 11.98 4.68 8.62
C GLY A 82 11.70 3.35 7.92
N ALA A 83 12.57 2.96 7.00
CA ALA A 83 12.48 1.74 6.22
C ALA A 83 12.61 0.48 7.09
N PHE A 84 12.06 -0.63 6.65
CA PHE A 84 12.20 -1.92 7.31
C PHE A 84 13.65 -2.42 7.25
N SER A 85 14.07 -3.14 8.30
CA SER A 85 15.39 -3.78 8.33
C SER A 85 15.29 -5.15 9.03
N VAL A 86 15.51 -6.21 8.28
CA VAL A 86 15.45 -7.59 8.77
C VAL A 86 16.59 -8.41 8.16
N ASP A 87 17.42 -8.99 9.00
CA ASP A 87 18.63 -9.71 8.56
C ASP A 87 18.36 -11.08 7.92
N LYS A 88 17.19 -11.64 8.16
CA LYS A 88 16.83 -12.98 7.65
C LYS A 88 15.83 -12.88 6.50
N PRO A 89 15.99 -13.71 5.46
CA PRO A 89 14.96 -13.80 4.42
C PRO A 89 13.59 -14.15 5.01
N LEU A 90 12.56 -13.48 4.51
CA LEU A 90 11.16 -13.66 4.92
C LEU A 90 10.30 -14.13 3.75
N SER A 91 9.22 -14.82 4.07
CA SER A 91 8.12 -15.04 3.13
C SER A 91 6.87 -14.35 3.69
N LEU A 92 6.33 -13.40 2.95
CA LEU A 92 5.16 -12.64 3.32
C LEU A 92 3.98 -13.05 2.44
N PHE A 93 2.97 -13.64 3.07
CA PHE A 93 1.74 -14.06 2.40
C PHE A 93 0.66 -12.99 2.59
N LEU A 94 0.18 -12.42 1.49
CA LEU A 94 -0.80 -11.32 1.49
C LEU A 94 -2.19 -11.72 0.98
N GLY A 95 -2.48 -13.01 0.89
CA GLY A 95 -3.77 -13.49 0.41
C GLY A 95 -4.15 -12.87 -0.94
N ASN A 96 -5.32 -12.24 -1.02
CA ASN A 96 -5.75 -11.48 -2.19
C ASN A 96 -5.79 -9.95 -1.93
N ALA A 97 -5.01 -9.47 -0.94
CA ALA A 97 -5.00 -8.09 -0.47
C ALA A 97 -4.18 -7.16 -1.39
N GLY A 98 -4.73 -6.77 -2.53
CA GLY A 98 -4.05 -5.90 -3.50
C GLY A 98 -3.65 -4.53 -2.95
N THR A 99 -4.42 -4.00 -1.98
CA THR A 99 -4.13 -2.73 -1.30
C THR A 99 -3.01 -2.85 -0.25
N ALA A 100 -2.58 -4.06 0.10
CA ALA A 100 -1.39 -4.33 0.90
C ALA A 100 -0.20 -4.68 -0.01
N MET A 101 -0.39 -5.58 -1.00
CA MET A 101 0.63 -6.11 -1.90
C MET A 101 1.45 -5.01 -2.58
N ARG A 102 0.79 -4.02 -3.22
CA ARG A 102 1.47 -2.99 -4.00
C ARG A 102 2.25 -2.01 -3.13
N PRO A 103 1.64 -1.40 -2.07
CA PRO A 103 2.40 -0.51 -1.19
C PRO A 103 3.53 -1.20 -0.44
N LEU A 104 3.33 -2.44 0.04
CA LEU A 104 4.41 -3.20 0.67
C LEU A 104 5.52 -3.53 -0.33
N CYS A 105 5.21 -3.91 -1.57
CA CYS A 105 6.23 -4.15 -2.60
C CYS A 105 7.16 -2.93 -2.74
N ALA A 106 6.61 -1.72 -2.86
CA ALA A 106 7.39 -0.50 -2.99
C ALA A 106 8.20 -0.17 -1.71
N ALA A 107 7.58 -0.28 -0.54
CA ALA A 107 8.25 -0.02 0.74
C ALA A 107 9.37 -1.03 1.02
N LEU A 108 9.17 -2.31 0.70
CA LEU A 108 10.18 -3.37 0.85
C LEU A 108 11.35 -3.19 -0.12
N ALA A 109 11.08 -2.77 -1.36
CA ALA A 109 12.13 -2.45 -2.32
C ALA A 109 13.06 -1.33 -1.82
N ALA A 110 12.52 -0.36 -1.05
CA ALA A 110 13.25 0.75 -0.43
C ALA A 110 13.77 0.43 0.99
N SER A 111 13.83 -0.84 1.38
CA SER A 111 14.17 -1.29 2.74
C SER A 111 15.37 -2.24 2.73
N ASN A 112 15.99 -2.49 3.87
CA ASN A 112 17.06 -3.48 3.99
C ASN A 112 16.48 -4.85 4.36
N VAL A 113 15.92 -5.55 3.38
CA VAL A 113 15.25 -6.84 3.58
C VAL A 113 15.47 -7.75 2.35
N THR A 114 15.35 -9.07 2.58
CA THR A 114 15.18 -10.05 1.49
C THR A 114 13.84 -10.76 1.70
N VAL A 115 12.90 -10.58 0.78
CA VAL A 115 11.51 -11.02 0.96
C VAL A 115 10.97 -11.71 -0.28
N GLU A 116 10.31 -12.86 -0.07
CA GLU A 116 9.38 -13.42 -1.04
C GLU A 116 7.97 -12.90 -0.72
N LEU A 117 7.39 -12.17 -1.66
CA LEU A 117 6.06 -11.57 -1.54
C LEU A 117 5.05 -12.41 -2.31
N THR A 118 4.17 -13.10 -1.59
CA THR A 118 3.27 -14.11 -2.13
C THR A 118 1.80 -13.84 -1.81
N GLY A 119 0.91 -14.61 -2.41
CA GLY A 119 -0.51 -14.51 -2.15
C GLY A 119 -1.26 -15.76 -2.61
N GLU A 120 -2.59 -15.68 -2.59
CA GLU A 120 -3.45 -16.71 -3.14
C GLU A 120 -3.29 -16.83 -4.67
N PRO A 121 -3.72 -17.94 -5.30
CA PRO A 121 -3.66 -18.10 -6.75
C PRO A 121 -4.29 -16.91 -7.51
N ARG A 122 -5.36 -16.33 -6.98
CA ARG A 122 -6.00 -15.13 -7.57
C ARG A 122 -5.10 -13.90 -7.55
N MET A 123 -4.18 -13.77 -6.58
CA MET A 123 -3.20 -12.68 -6.55
C MET A 123 -2.18 -12.82 -7.69
N GLU A 124 -1.82 -14.04 -8.06
CA GLU A 124 -0.90 -14.34 -9.16
C GLU A 124 -1.46 -13.97 -10.55
N GLU A 125 -2.76 -13.68 -10.64
CA GLU A 125 -3.44 -13.21 -11.86
C GLU A 125 -3.61 -11.67 -11.90
N ARG A 126 -3.21 -10.97 -10.85
CA ARG A 126 -3.39 -9.52 -10.71
C ARG A 126 -2.11 -8.78 -11.06
N PRO A 127 -2.12 -7.89 -12.06
CA PRO A 127 -0.91 -7.24 -12.56
C PRO A 127 -0.21 -6.40 -11.47
N ILE A 128 1.12 -6.38 -11.54
CA ILE A 128 2.01 -5.55 -10.73
C ILE A 128 3.18 -4.99 -11.55
N GLY A 129 3.26 -5.33 -12.83
CA GLY A 129 4.38 -5.03 -13.70
C GLY A 129 4.73 -3.55 -13.76
N ASP A 130 3.77 -2.67 -14.01
CA ASP A 130 4.02 -1.22 -14.12
C ASP A 130 4.65 -0.63 -12.84
N LEU A 131 4.27 -1.17 -11.66
CA LEU A 131 4.91 -0.77 -10.40
C LEU A 131 6.35 -1.28 -10.32
N VAL A 132 6.56 -2.55 -10.69
CA VAL A 132 7.91 -3.15 -10.65
C VAL A 132 8.83 -2.43 -11.62
N ASP A 133 8.37 -2.12 -12.84
CA ASP A 133 9.15 -1.39 -13.83
C ASP A 133 9.61 -0.01 -13.31
N ALA A 134 8.70 0.74 -12.67
CA ALA A 134 9.04 2.02 -12.05
C ALA A 134 10.03 1.87 -10.88
N LEU A 135 9.94 0.80 -10.09
CA LEU A 135 10.87 0.51 -9.01
C LEU A 135 12.25 0.08 -9.54
N LEU A 136 12.30 -0.68 -10.64
CA LEU A 136 13.54 -1.02 -11.34
C LEU A 136 14.24 0.23 -11.90
N GLU A 137 13.48 1.20 -12.44
CA GLU A 137 14.01 2.51 -12.83
C GLU A 137 14.67 3.25 -11.65
N ALA A 138 14.13 3.10 -10.42
CA ALA A 138 14.70 3.64 -9.20
C ALA A 138 15.90 2.83 -8.65
N GLY A 139 16.26 1.72 -9.28
CA GLY A 139 17.37 0.84 -8.90
C GLY A 139 17.01 -0.30 -7.96
N ALA A 140 15.73 -0.68 -7.86
CA ALA A 140 15.30 -1.85 -7.09
C ALA A 140 15.81 -3.16 -7.70
N ASP A 141 15.97 -4.18 -6.85
CA ASP A 141 16.25 -5.56 -7.25
C ASP A 141 15.02 -6.43 -6.95
N ILE A 142 14.25 -6.72 -8.00
CA ILE A 142 12.98 -7.47 -7.93
C ILE A 142 12.97 -8.55 -9.01
N GLU A 143 12.73 -9.79 -8.60
CA GLU A 143 12.57 -10.96 -9.48
C GLU A 143 11.13 -11.46 -9.48
N TYR A 144 10.59 -11.79 -10.66
CA TYR A 144 9.35 -12.55 -10.77
C TYR A 144 9.63 -14.04 -10.57
N LEU A 145 9.00 -14.67 -9.57
CA LEU A 145 9.22 -16.09 -9.27
C LEU A 145 8.42 -17.05 -10.18
N LYS A 146 7.41 -16.52 -10.89
CA LYS A 146 6.58 -17.27 -11.85
C LYS A 146 6.43 -16.47 -13.14
N ASN A 147 5.30 -15.83 -13.34
CA ASN A 147 4.98 -15.11 -14.58
C ASN A 147 5.46 -13.66 -14.49
N ALA A 148 6.14 -13.16 -15.53
CA ALA A 148 6.54 -11.76 -15.61
C ALA A 148 5.31 -10.83 -15.55
N GLY A 149 5.42 -9.75 -14.78
CA GLY A 149 4.33 -8.78 -14.55
C GLY A 149 3.36 -9.16 -13.44
N TYR A 150 3.55 -10.32 -12.76
CA TYR A 150 2.62 -10.82 -11.74
C TYR A 150 3.36 -11.35 -10.50
N PRO A 151 2.73 -11.31 -9.30
CA PRO A 151 3.25 -12.03 -8.14
C PRO A 151 3.29 -13.55 -8.41
N PRO A 152 4.09 -14.33 -7.66
CA PRO A 152 4.92 -13.92 -6.54
C PRO A 152 6.23 -13.26 -6.97
N LEU A 153 6.75 -12.41 -6.07
CA LEU A 153 7.97 -11.65 -6.29
C LEU A 153 9.02 -12.01 -5.25
N LYS A 154 10.29 -11.98 -5.63
CA LYS A 154 11.41 -11.88 -4.69
C LYS A 154 11.99 -10.48 -4.76
N ILE A 155 12.12 -9.86 -3.61
CA ILE A 155 12.60 -8.49 -3.44
C ILE A 155 13.88 -8.56 -2.61
N THR A 156 15.00 -8.06 -3.17
CA THR A 156 16.22 -7.76 -2.43
C THR A 156 16.27 -6.25 -2.24
N GLY A 157 15.71 -5.80 -1.12
CA GLY A 157 15.54 -4.39 -0.85
C GLY A 157 16.86 -3.69 -0.55
N SER A 158 16.94 -2.44 -0.97
CA SER A 158 18.09 -1.56 -0.76
C SER A 158 17.62 -0.11 -0.70
N GLN A 159 18.53 0.81 -0.41
CA GLN A 159 18.20 2.22 -0.51
C GLN A 159 18.05 2.64 -1.98
N LEU A 160 16.84 2.98 -2.38
CA LEU A 160 16.55 3.49 -3.72
C LEU A 160 16.95 4.97 -3.85
N LYS A 161 17.33 5.38 -5.04
CA LYS A 161 17.83 6.75 -5.25
C LYS A 161 16.73 7.80 -5.33
N GLY A 162 15.61 7.49 -5.91
CA GLY A 162 14.61 8.49 -6.28
C GLY A 162 14.93 9.11 -7.67
N GLY A 163 14.67 10.41 -7.82
CA GLY A 163 14.81 11.11 -9.11
C GLY A 163 13.51 11.09 -9.92
N GLU A 164 13.62 11.08 -11.26
CA GLU A 164 12.45 11.06 -12.13
C GLU A 164 12.01 9.63 -12.42
N LEU A 165 10.79 9.30 -12.01
CA LEU A 165 10.13 8.03 -12.27
C LEU A 165 8.89 8.25 -13.11
N SER A 166 8.42 7.21 -13.78
CA SER A 166 7.18 7.28 -14.54
C SER A 166 6.30 6.06 -14.31
N VAL A 167 4.98 6.26 -14.31
CA VAL A 167 4.01 5.17 -14.16
C VAL A 167 2.83 5.40 -15.08
N ASP A 168 2.29 4.32 -15.66
CA ASP A 168 1.05 4.38 -16.42
C ASP A 168 -0.14 4.61 -15.47
N GLY A 169 -0.83 5.75 -15.63
CA GLY A 169 -1.99 6.12 -14.84
C GLY A 169 -3.29 5.43 -15.25
N SER A 170 -3.33 4.81 -16.42
CA SER A 170 -4.56 4.26 -17.00
C SER A 170 -4.91 2.87 -16.47
N VAL A 171 -3.95 2.14 -15.90
CA VAL A 171 -4.13 0.75 -15.44
C VAL A 171 -4.68 0.70 -14.01
N SER A 172 -3.99 1.34 -13.07
CA SER A 172 -4.39 1.30 -11.65
C SER A 172 -3.77 2.41 -10.82
N SER A 173 -4.60 3.13 -10.06
CA SER A 173 -4.13 4.09 -9.05
C SER A 173 -3.32 3.45 -7.92
N GLN A 174 -3.34 2.11 -7.76
CA GLN A 174 -2.58 1.42 -6.72
C GLN A 174 -1.07 1.48 -6.96
N PHE A 175 -0.63 1.56 -8.22
CA PHE A 175 0.80 1.66 -8.56
C PHE A 175 1.34 3.03 -8.13
N LEU A 176 0.65 4.10 -8.52
CA LEU A 176 1.00 5.45 -8.06
C LEU A 176 0.93 5.56 -6.53
N THR A 177 -0.12 5.02 -5.90
CA THR A 177 -0.25 4.99 -4.43
C THR A 177 0.97 4.35 -3.78
N ALA A 178 1.45 3.21 -4.31
CA ALA A 178 2.60 2.50 -3.77
C ALA A 178 3.89 3.32 -3.87
N LEU A 179 4.13 3.94 -5.03
CA LEU A 179 5.29 4.82 -5.24
C LEU A 179 5.26 6.06 -4.35
N LEU A 180 4.09 6.72 -4.24
CA LEU A 180 3.92 7.89 -3.36
C LEU A 180 4.27 7.56 -1.90
N MET A 181 3.77 6.45 -1.37
CA MET A 181 3.98 6.06 0.02
C MET A 181 5.42 5.60 0.30
N ALA A 182 6.15 5.07 -0.70
CA ALA A 182 7.53 4.63 -0.55
C ALA A 182 8.55 5.75 -0.82
N ALA A 183 8.22 6.74 -1.63
CA ALA A 183 9.15 7.80 -2.05
C ALA A 183 9.84 8.56 -0.91
N PRO A 184 9.20 8.83 0.27
CA PRO A 184 9.90 9.43 1.42
C PRO A 184 11.07 8.61 1.95
N LEU A 185 11.12 7.29 1.67
CA LEU A 185 12.21 6.41 2.06
C LEU A 185 13.41 6.46 1.11
N PHE A 186 13.27 7.08 -0.06
CA PHE A 186 14.35 7.16 -1.04
C PHE A 186 15.42 8.17 -0.60
N SER A 187 16.63 8.04 -1.15
CA SER A 187 17.77 8.90 -0.76
C SER A 187 17.72 10.30 -1.36
N GLU A 188 16.95 10.51 -2.40
CA GLU A 188 16.83 11.77 -3.14
C GLU A 188 15.35 12.10 -3.37
N ASP A 189 15.06 13.38 -3.58
CA ASP A 189 13.73 13.84 -3.96
C ASP A 189 13.21 13.07 -5.18
N THR A 190 11.95 12.72 -5.15
CA THR A 190 11.33 11.90 -6.21
C THR A 190 10.27 12.70 -6.95
N THR A 191 10.33 12.67 -8.26
CA THR A 191 9.28 13.14 -9.14
C THR A 191 8.65 11.97 -9.87
N ILE A 192 7.33 11.80 -9.74
CA ILE A 192 6.60 10.75 -10.42
C ILE A 192 5.75 11.39 -11.52
N ALA A 193 6.09 11.10 -12.78
CA ALA A 193 5.34 11.54 -13.95
C ALA A 193 4.28 10.50 -14.34
N ILE A 194 3.07 10.94 -14.66
CA ILE A 194 1.97 10.08 -15.08
C ILE A 194 1.96 9.99 -16.60
N LYS A 195 2.09 8.76 -17.11
CA LYS A 195 1.84 8.47 -18.52
C LYS A 195 0.35 8.19 -18.72
N GLY A 196 -0.23 8.78 -19.76
CA GLY A 196 -1.64 8.62 -20.06
C GLY A 196 -2.58 9.39 -19.11
N GLU A 197 -3.81 8.93 -19.00
CA GLU A 197 -4.81 9.54 -18.12
C GLU A 197 -4.85 8.80 -16.77
N LEU A 198 -4.76 9.56 -15.67
CA LEU A 198 -4.84 8.97 -14.33
C LEU A 198 -6.28 8.59 -14.00
N VAL A 199 -6.52 7.28 -13.83
CA VAL A 199 -7.81 6.75 -13.37
C VAL A 199 -7.92 6.78 -11.84
N SER A 200 -9.14 6.80 -11.34
CA SER A 200 -9.44 6.66 -9.90
C SER A 200 -8.73 7.73 -9.02
N LYS A 201 -8.69 8.98 -9.48
CA LYS A 201 -8.12 10.14 -8.76
C LYS A 201 -8.53 10.23 -7.28
N PRO A 202 -9.80 9.94 -6.87
CA PRO A 202 -10.17 9.98 -5.44
C PRO A 202 -9.33 9.06 -4.55
N TYR A 203 -8.80 7.94 -5.06
CA TYR A 203 -7.89 7.08 -4.27
C TYR A 203 -6.50 7.69 -4.11
N ILE A 204 -6.09 8.55 -5.04
CA ILE A 204 -4.85 9.33 -4.90
C ILE A 204 -5.06 10.42 -3.84
N ASP A 205 -6.19 11.12 -3.87
CA ASP A 205 -6.52 12.13 -2.84
C ASP A 205 -6.53 11.51 -1.44
N ILE A 206 -7.14 10.34 -1.28
CA ILE A 206 -7.08 9.56 -0.02
C ILE A 206 -5.63 9.27 0.38
N THR A 207 -4.77 8.92 -0.58
CA THR A 207 -3.36 8.63 -0.30
C THR A 207 -2.64 9.89 0.16
N LEU A 208 -2.80 11.00 -0.55
CA LEU A 208 -2.18 12.29 -0.20
C LEU A 208 -2.65 12.81 1.16
N ASP A 209 -3.97 12.74 1.45
CA ASP A 209 -4.49 13.12 2.77
C ASP A 209 -3.93 12.24 3.88
N THR A 210 -3.85 10.91 3.64
CA THR A 210 -3.29 10.01 4.64
C THR A 210 -1.81 10.29 4.87
N MET A 211 -1.01 10.48 3.82
CA MET A 211 0.41 10.85 3.94
C MET A 211 0.60 12.18 4.68
N ALA A 212 -0.23 13.18 4.39
CA ALA A 212 -0.18 14.48 5.07
C ALA A 212 -0.45 14.36 6.59
N ARG A 213 -1.32 13.45 7.02
CA ARG A 213 -1.56 13.15 8.45
C ARG A 213 -0.34 12.55 9.15
N PHE A 214 0.56 11.92 8.41
CA PHE A 214 1.85 11.43 8.90
C PHE A 214 3.01 12.43 8.67
N GLY A 215 2.69 13.66 8.26
CA GLY A 215 3.67 14.74 8.10
C GLY A 215 4.36 14.77 6.73
N VAL A 216 3.97 13.92 5.81
CA VAL A 216 4.55 13.88 4.46
C VAL A 216 3.78 14.78 3.52
N SER A 217 4.46 15.77 2.92
CA SER A 217 3.91 16.68 1.93
C SER A 217 4.26 16.24 0.51
N VAL A 218 3.27 16.23 -0.37
CA VAL A 218 3.41 15.91 -1.79
C VAL A 218 2.89 17.08 -2.62
N ASP A 219 3.71 17.60 -3.53
CA ASP A 219 3.28 18.59 -4.51
C ASP A 219 2.59 17.88 -5.68
N ASN A 220 1.28 18.03 -5.78
CA ASN A 220 0.44 17.46 -6.83
C ASN A 220 0.19 18.49 -7.94
N GLN A 221 0.85 18.31 -9.07
CA GLN A 221 0.73 19.17 -10.26
C GLN A 221 -0.33 18.58 -11.21
N ASP A 222 -1.59 18.92 -10.98
CA ASP A 222 -2.76 18.56 -11.81
C ASP A 222 -2.89 17.06 -12.11
N TYR A 223 -2.46 16.19 -11.17
CA TYR A 223 -2.42 14.72 -11.33
C TYR A 223 -1.57 14.24 -12.51
N GLN A 224 -0.72 15.09 -13.08
CA GLN A 224 0.21 14.75 -14.13
C GLN A 224 1.62 14.49 -13.57
N ARG A 225 1.94 15.13 -12.46
CA ARG A 225 3.26 15.07 -11.82
C ARG A 225 3.12 15.21 -10.33
N PHE A 226 3.87 14.40 -9.58
CA PHE A 226 3.91 14.43 -8.12
C PHE A 226 5.35 14.58 -7.68
N VAL A 227 5.62 15.55 -6.79
CA VAL A 227 6.97 15.77 -6.25
C VAL A 227 6.97 15.49 -4.76
N ILE A 228 7.87 14.62 -4.32
CA ILE A 228 8.01 14.15 -2.94
C ILE A 228 9.44 14.41 -2.48
N LYS A 229 9.60 15.04 -1.33
CA LYS A 229 10.90 15.23 -0.71
C LYS A 229 11.36 13.95 -0.03
N ALA A 230 12.66 13.68 -0.10
CA ALA A 230 13.28 12.59 0.62
C ALA A 230 13.30 12.86 2.13
N GLY A 231 13.25 11.80 2.94
CA GLY A 231 13.48 11.88 4.39
C GLY A 231 12.42 12.62 5.20
N GLN A 232 11.18 12.67 4.69
CA GLN A 232 10.05 13.25 5.42
C GLN A 232 9.52 12.32 6.48
#